data_2cc8161a40ecbf1ec3c2f431941ea027
#
_entry.id   2cc8161a40ecbf1ec3c2f431941ea027
#
_cell.length_a   1.000
_cell.length_b   1.000
_cell.length_c   1.000
_cell.angle_alpha   90.00
_cell.angle_beta   90.00
_cell.angle_gamma   90.00
#
_symmetry.space_group_name_H-M   'P 1'
#
loop_
_entity.id
_entity.type
_entity.pdbx_description
1 polymer ?
#
loop_
_entity_poly.entity_id
_entity_poly.type
_entity_poly.pdbx_seq_one_letter_code
_entity_poly.pdbx_strand_id
1 'polypeptide(L)'
;MSAMKKLIAGNWKMNGSLAVNEALLVALAEGLKADTLTNCDVALCVPALYLPQIQALRSVHAALSQVAAGAQDVSAREAGAYTGEISAAMLKEMGCRFAIVGHSERRLYHGETDALVAEKVKAVLAVGMTPIVCVGETLAERETGQTEEVVKRQLAAVIHVNGHCISEIVLAYEPVWAIGTGKTATPLEAQSVHAVLRAQLAAATSHFDTIKILYGGSMNAANASTLLGQRDIDGGLIGGASLKATDFLTIIAAAQA
;
A
#
# COMPACT_ATOMS: atom_id res chain seq x y z
N MET A 1 20.87 -14.81 -5.09
CA MET A 1 19.58 -14.52 -4.42
C MET A 1 18.61 -14.04 -5.49
N SER A 2 17.38 -14.56 -5.57
CA SER A 2 16.36 -14.01 -6.48
C SER A 2 16.04 -12.58 -6.03
N ALA A 3 15.97 -11.64 -6.97
CA ALA A 3 15.57 -10.27 -6.66
C ALA A 3 14.17 -10.27 -6.01
N MET A 4 13.97 -9.42 -5.01
CA MET A 4 12.67 -9.30 -4.33
C MET A 4 11.63 -8.81 -5.35
N LYS A 5 10.49 -9.53 -5.46
CA LYS A 5 9.38 -9.09 -6.32
C LYS A 5 8.87 -7.72 -5.87
N LYS A 6 8.67 -6.80 -6.80
CA LYS A 6 8.01 -5.52 -6.52
C LYS A 6 6.53 -5.73 -6.13
N LEU A 7 5.92 -4.76 -5.45
CA LEU A 7 4.48 -4.76 -5.15
C LEU A 7 3.81 -3.53 -5.75
N ILE A 8 2.80 -3.72 -6.59
CA ILE A 8 1.92 -2.67 -7.08
C ILE A 8 0.56 -2.82 -6.42
N ALA A 9 0.26 -1.94 -5.47
CA ALA A 9 -0.98 -1.93 -4.70
C ALA A 9 -1.87 -0.77 -5.15
N GLY A 10 -3.02 -1.07 -5.74
CA GLY A 10 -4.03 -0.06 -6.12
C GLY A 10 -4.87 0.31 -4.89
N ASN A 11 -4.83 1.57 -4.49
CA ASN A 11 -5.73 2.14 -3.50
C ASN A 11 -6.86 2.89 -4.22
N TRP A 12 -8.04 2.31 -4.29
CA TRP A 12 -9.18 2.91 -4.97
C TRP A 12 -9.76 4.12 -4.22
N LYS A 13 -9.35 4.31 -2.97
CA LYS A 13 -9.95 5.33 -2.09
C LYS A 13 -11.47 5.17 -2.02
N MET A 14 -12.24 6.25 -1.92
CA MET A 14 -13.70 6.22 -1.88
C MET A 14 -14.28 6.33 -3.30
N ASN A 15 -13.96 5.36 -4.16
CA ASN A 15 -14.43 5.29 -5.53
C ASN A 15 -15.02 3.91 -5.86
N GLY A 16 -15.85 3.87 -6.90
CA GLY A 16 -16.40 2.65 -7.47
C GLY A 16 -17.91 2.60 -7.46
N SER A 17 -18.42 1.67 -8.23
CA SER A 17 -19.78 1.12 -8.21
C SER A 17 -19.71 -0.30 -8.75
N LEU A 18 -20.73 -1.13 -8.55
CA LEU A 18 -20.69 -2.52 -9.01
C LEU A 18 -20.37 -2.61 -10.52
N ALA A 19 -20.99 -1.77 -11.34
CA ALA A 19 -20.78 -1.77 -12.80
C ALA A 19 -19.40 -1.25 -13.20
N VAL A 20 -18.92 -0.17 -12.57
CA VAL A 20 -17.58 0.40 -12.86
C VAL A 20 -16.48 -0.56 -12.41
N ASN A 21 -16.65 -1.18 -11.26
CA ASN A 21 -15.68 -2.16 -10.73
C ASN A 21 -15.58 -3.38 -11.65
N GLU A 22 -16.72 -3.91 -12.10
CA GLU A 22 -16.76 -5.04 -13.02
C GLU A 22 -16.05 -4.71 -14.34
N ALA A 23 -16.35 -3.58 -14.95
CA ALA A 23 -15.72 -3.14 -16.19
C ALA A 23 -14.20 -2.98 -16.02
N LEU A 24 -13.74 -2.39 -14.91
CA LEU A 24 -12.32 -2.24 -14.61
C LEU A 24 -11.63 -3.59 -14.44
N LEU A 25 -12.24 -4.51 -13.68
CA LEU A 25 -11.65 -5.82 -13.41
C LEU A 25 -11.61 -6.72 -14.63
N VAL A 26 -12.65 -6.67 -15.49
CA VAL A 26 -12.65 -7.36 -16.79
C VAL A 26 -11.51 -6.85 -17.67
N ALA A 27 -11.37 -5.52 -17.79
CA ALA A 27 -10.28 -4.93 -18.57
C ALA A 27 -8.89 -5.25 -18.00
N LEU A 28 -8.74 -5.34 -16.67
CA LEU A 28 -7.51 -5.82 -16.04
C LEU A 28 -7.25 -7.30 -16.34
N ALA A 29 -8.29 -8.15 -16.31
CA ALA A 29 -8.17 -9.58 -16.63
C ALA A 29 -7.74 -9.80 -18.08
N GLU A 30 -8.20 -9.00 -19.01
CA GLU A 30 -7.81 -9.04 -20.42
C GLU A 30 -6.36 -8.61 -20.64
N GLY A 31 -5.89 -7.62 -19.87
CA GLY A 31 -4.52 -7.10 -19.95
C GLY A 31 -3.49 -7.93 -19.20
N LEU A 32 -3.89 -8.59 -18.11
CA LEU A 32 -3.05 -9.49 -17.33
C LEU A 32 -3.16 -10.89 -17.91
N LYS A 33 -2.16 -11.34 -18.65
CA LYS A 33 -2.12 -12.73 -19.08
C LYS A 33 -1.90 -13.65 -17.87
N ALA A 34 -2.48 -14.86 -17.90
CA ALA A 34 -2.21 -15.87 -16.90
C ALA A 34 -0.68 -16.11 -16.80
N ASP A 35 -0.17 -16.26 -15.59
CA ASP A 35 1.25 -16.52 -15.27
C ASP A 35 2.27 -15.45 -15.71
N THR A 36 1.81 -14.19 -15.90
CA THR A 36 2.72 -13.10 -16.31
C THR A 36 3.32 -12.31 -15.15
N LEU A 37 2.79 -12.43 -13.93
CA LEU A 37 3.29 -11.70 -12.75
C LEU A 37 4.51 -12.41 -12.11
N THR A 38 5.62 -12.50 -12.85
CA THR A 38 6.84 -13.19 -12.40
C THR A 38 7.67 -12.36 -11.43
N ASN A 39 7.84 -11.05 -11.71
CA ASN A 39 8.69 -10.14 -10.93
C ASN A 39 7.90 -9.13 -10.09
N CYS A 40 6.56 -9.17 -10.15
CA CYS A 40 5.70 -8.21 -9.48
C CYS A 40 4.51 -8.93 -8.84
N ASP A 41 4.19 -8.55 -7.60
CA ASP A 41 2.92 -8.86 -6.96
C ASP A 41 1.95 -7.69 -7.21
N VAL A 42 0.65 -8.00 -7.36
CA VAL A 42 -0.40 -6.97 -7.54
C VAL A 42 -1.46 -7.13 -6.47
N ALA A 43 -1.90 -6.00 -5.90
CA ALA A 43 -2.99 -5.96 -4.95
C ALA A 43 -4.00 -4.86 -5.31
N LEU A 44 -5.26 -5.07 -4.97
CA LEU A 44 -6.32 -4.06 -5.08
C LEU A 44 -6.93 -3.84 -3.69
N CYS A 45 -6.65 -2.67 -3.11
CA CYS A 45 -7.24 -2.22 -1.85
C CYS A 45 -8.48 -1.39 -2.17
N VAL A 46 -9.65 -1.98 -1.94
CA VAL A 46 -10.95 -1.46 -2.36
C VAL A 46 -11.81 -1.09 -1.15
N PRO A 47 -12.83 -0.21 -1.30
CA PRO A 47 -13.84 -0.04 -0.27
C PRO A 47 -14.43 -1.38 0.17
N ALA A 48 -14.59 -1.58 1.49
CA ALA A 48 -14.96 -2.87 2.06
C ALA A 48 -16.27 -3.44 1.47
N LEU A 49 -17.20 -2.58 1.07
CA LEU A 49 -18.46 -2.96 0.40
C LEU A 49 -18.25 -3.74 -0.91
N TYR A 50 -17.09 -3.58 -1.56
CA TYR A 50 -16.80 -4.22 -2.84
C TYR A 50 -15.93 -5.47 -2.71
N LEU A 51 -15.46 -5.82 -1.52
CA LEU A 51 -14.66 -7.04 -1.32
C LEU A 51 -15.36 -8.32 -1.82
N PRO A 52 -16.67 -8.55 -1.55
CA PRO A 52 -17.37 -9.71 -2.11
C PRO A 52 -17.38 -9.75 -3.63
N GLN A 53 -17.59 -8.60 -4.29
CA GLN A 53 -17.54 -8.50 -5.75
C GLN A 53 -16.13 -8.82 -6.29
N ILE A 54 -15.09 -8.28 -5.66
CA ILE A 54 -13.69 -8.56 -6.06
C ILE A 54 -13.42 -10.07 -5.98
N GLN A 55 -13.84 -10.74 -4.91
CA GLN A 55 -13.64 -12.19 -4.75
C GLN A 55 -14.41 -12.99 -5.81
N ALA A 56 -15.66 -12.59 -6.10
CA ALA A 56 -16.45 -13.25 -7.15
C ALA A 56 -15.77 -13.13 -8.51
N LEU A 57 -15.32 -11.95 -8.90
CA LEU A 57 -14.65 -11.73 -10.19
C LEU A 57 -13.28 -12.44 -10.27
N ARG A 58 -12.52 -12.48 -9.16
CA ARG A 58 -11.27 -13.25 -9.09
C ARG A 58 -11.49 -14.76 -9.27
N SER A 59 -12.62 -15.30 -8.84
CA SER A 59 -12.92 -16.72 -8.97
C SER A 59 -13.27 -17.16 -10.40
N VAL A 60 -13.80 -16.24 -11.23
CA VAL A 60 -14.22 -16.52 -12.60
C VAL A 60 -13.20 -16.08 -13.66
N HIS A 61 -12.25 -15.20 -13.31
CA HIS A 61 -11.20 -14.73 -14.22
C HIS A 61 -9.83 -15.24 -13.76
N ALA A 62 -9.28 -16.25 -14.42
CA ALA A 62 -8.00 -16.87 -14.03
C ALA A 62 -6.85 -15.87 -13.89
N ALA A 63 -6.76 -14.84 -14.76
CA ALA A 63 -5.74 -13.81 -14.67
C ALA A 63 -5.84 -12.99 -13.37
N LEU A 64 -7.04 -12.78 -12.82
CA LEU A 64 -7.25 -12.05 -11.57
C LEU A 64 -6.95 -12.90 -10.32
N SER A 65 -6.83 -14.22 -10.43
CA SER A 65 -6.45 -15.07 -9.29
C SER A 65 -5.10 -14.69 -8.69
N GLN A 66 -4.20 -14.11 -9.52
CA GLN A 66 -2.88 -13.61 -9.12
C GLN A 66 -2.94 -12.24 -8.41
N VAL A 67 -4.06 -11.51 -8.52
CA VAL A 67 -4.24 -10.19 -7.91
C VAL A 67 -4.78 -10.37 -6.49
N ALA A 68 -4.06 -9.91 -5.49
CA ALA A 68 -4.50 -9.99 -4.10
C ALA A 68 -5.60 -8.96 -3.79
N ALA A 69 -6.57 -9.34 -2.96
CA ALA A 69 -7.50 -8.39 -2.37
C ALA A 69 -6.89 -7.73 -1.12
N GLY A 70 -7.20 -6.44 -0.92
CA GLY A 70 -6.80 -5.68 0.24
C GLY A 70 -7.91 -4.75 0.73
N ALA A 71 -7.83 -4.36 1.99
CA ALA A 71 -8.67 -3.36 2.62
C ALA A 71 -7.97 -2.01 2.69
N GLN A 72 -8.75 -0.94 2.84
CA GLN A 72 -8.24 0.45 2.90
C GLN A 72 -8.06 0.95 4.34
N ASP A 73 -8.57 0.22 5.31
CA ASP A 73 -8.43 0.46 6.73
C ASP A 73 -8.83 -0.79 7.51
N VAL A 74 -8.60 -0.77 8.83
CA VAL A 74 -8.97 -1.81 9.78
C VAL A 74 -9.18 -1.21 11.17
N SER A 75 -10.03 -1.81 11.99
CA SER A 75 -10.11 -1.49 13.42
C SER A 75 -8.89 -2.04 14.17
N ALA A 76 -8.43 -1.31 15.18
CA ALA A 76 -7.48 -1.83 16.16
C ALA A 76 -8.15 -2.81 17.15
N ARG A 77 -9.47 -2.98 17.08
CA ARG A 77 -10.27 -3.84 17.97
C ARG A 77 -10.63 -5.14 17.28
N GLU A 78 -10.62 -6.22 18.04
CA GLU A 78 -10.96 -7.55 17.51
C GLU A 78 -12.47 -7.70 17.30
N ALA A 79 -13.28 -7.25 18.24
CA ALA A 79 -14.75 -7.31 18.23
C ALA A 79 -15.33 -6.39 19.30
N GLY A 80 -16.66 -6.23 19.32
CA GLY A 80 -17.39 -5.56 20.40
C GLY A 80 -18.27 -4.40 19.93
N ALA A 81 -18.55 -3.47 20.86
CA ALA A 81 -19.46 -2.34 20.65
C ALA A 81 -18.76 -1.18 19.90
N TYR A 82 -18.37 -1.43 18.67
CA TYR A 82 -17.68 -0.49 17.79
C TYR A 82 -18.44 -0.37 16.46
N THR A 83 -19.65 0.22 16.53
CA THR A 83 -20.55 0.35 15.38
C THR A 83 -19.87 1.04 14.20
N GLY A 84 -19.85 0.37 13.05
CA GLY A 84 -19.23 0.88 11.82
C GLY A 84 -17.76 0.46 11.61
N GLU A 85 -17.09 -0.09 12.63
CA GLU A 85 -15.71 -0.61 12.51
C GLU A 85 -15.70 -2.00 11.83
N ILE A 86 -14.61 -2.28 11.16
CA ILE A 86 -14.34 -3.58 10.50
C ILE A 86 -13.07 -4.16 11.11
N SER A 87 -13.18 -5.34 11.76
CA SER A 87 -12.03 -5.97 12.38
C SER A 87 -11.11 -6.67 11.37
N ALA A 88 -9.87 -6.93 11.76
CA ALA A 88 -8.92 -7.68 10.93
C ALA A 88 -9.43 -9.10 10.62
N ALA A 89 -10.11 -9.75 11.56
CA ALA A 89 -10.70 -11.07 11.35
C ALA A 89 -11.77 -11.05 10.25
N MET A 90 -12.67 -10.05 10.24
CA MET A 90 -13.67 -9.88 9.17
C MET A 90 -13.01 -9.69 7.81
N LEU A 91 -11.96 -8.87 7.72
CA LEU A 91 -11.23 -8.65 6.47
C LEU A 91 -10.52 -9.93 5.98
N LYS A 92 -9.95 -10.69 6.91
CA LYS A 92 -9.33 -11.99 6.60
C LYS A 92 -10.35 -12.99 6.06
N GLU A 93 -11.53 -13.06 6.67
CA GLU A 93 -12.65 -13.89 6.19
C GLU A 93 -13.11 -13.49 4.79
N MET A 94 -13.09 -12.18 4.47
CA MET A 94 -13.33 -11.66 3.12
C MET A 94 -12.17 -11.90 2.15
N GLY A 95 -11.15 -12.68 2.54
CA GLY A 95 -10.01 -13.06 1.70
C GLY A 95 -9.01 -11.94 1.44
N CYS A 96 -8.97 -10.90 2.27
CA CYS A 96 -7.94 -9.88 2.18
C CYS A 96 -6.57 -10.46 2.58
N ARG A 97 -5.57 -10.17 1.76
CA ARG A 97 -4.15 -10.41 2.09
C ARG A 97 -3.51 -9.18 2.71
N PHE A 98 -3.92 -7.99 2.28
CA PHE A 98 -3.36 -6.72 2.71
C PHE A 98 -4.41 -5.84 3.40
N ALA A 99 -3.94 -4.94 4.28
CA ALA A 99 -4.73 -3.82 4.79
C ALA A 99 -3.86 -2.56 4.84
N ILE A 100 -4.31 -1.47 4.22
CA ILE A 100 -3.68 -0.15 4.36
C ILE A 100 -3.98 0.35 5.76
N VAL A 101 -2.96 0.89 6.45
CA VAL A 101 -3.10 1.49 7.78
C VAL A 101 -2.35 2.82 7.85
N GLY A 102 -2.93 3.80 8.53
CA GLY A 102 -2.32 5.12 8.73
C GLY A 102 -2.17 5.94 7.45
N HIS A 103 -2.98 5.67 6.40
CA HIS A 103 -3.00 6.49 5.18
C HIS A 103 -3.17 7.97 5.53
N SER A 104 -2.50 8.86 4.80
CA SER A 104 -2.48 10.30 5.08
C SER A 104 -3.88 10.92 5.21
N GLU A 105 -4.85 10.49 4.40
CA GLU A 105 -6.24 10.92 4.50
C GLU A 105 -6.88 10.52 5.84
N ARG A 106 -6.54 9.35 6.39
CA ARG A 106 -7.06 8.92 7.68
C ARG A 106 -6.42 9.65 8.84
N ARG A 107 -5.12 9.94 8.76
CA ARG A 107 -4.44 10.81 9.71
C ARG A 107 -5.07 12.21 9.71
N LEU A 108 -5.35 12.76 8.54
CA LEU A 108 -5.91 14.11 8.39
C LEU A 108 -7.39 14.18 8.79
N TYR A 109 -8.24 13.29 8.27
CA TYR A 109 -9.70 13.41 8.40
C TYR A 109 -10.28 12.65 9.59
N HIS A 110 -9.58 11.64 10.09
CA HIS A 110 -10.03 10.81 11.22
C HIS A 110 -9.13 10.93 12.45
N GLY A 111 -8.08 11.75 12.40
CA GLY A 111 -7.19 12.00 13.53
C GLY A 111 -6.38 10.77 13.96
N GLU A 112 -6.05 9.87 13.03
CA GLU A 112 -5.26 8.68 13.35
C GLU A 112 -3.85 9.06 13.80
N THR A 113 -3.54 8.74 15.06
CA THR A 113 -2.22 8.97 15.66
C THR A 113 -1.24 7.86 15.32
N ASP A 114 0.07 8.11 15.50
CA ASP A 114 1.10 7.08 15.31
C ASP A 114 0.87 5.86 16.22
N ALA A 115 0.40 6.07 17.46
CA ALA A 115 0.06 5.00 18.37
C ALA A 115 -1.14 4.15 17.87
N LEU A 116 -2.20 4.78 17.37
CA LEU A 116 -3.34 4.05 16.82
C LEU A 116 -2.95 3.25 15.57
N VAL A 117 -2.10 3.81 14.71
CA VAL A 117 -1.59 3.09 13.54
C VAL A 117 -0.78 1.85 13.95
N ALA A 118 0.07 1.97 14.97
CA ALA A 118 0.83 0.84 15.49
C ALA A 118 -0.07 -0.29 16.05
N GLU A 119 -1.18 0.05 16.73
CA GLU A 119 -2.17 -0.93 17.19
C GLU A 119 -2.94 -1.57 16.02
N LYS A 120 -3.27 -0.81 14.97
CA LYS A 120 -3.87 -1.35 13.74
C LYS A 120 -2.92 -2.33 13.05
N VAL A 121 -1.63 -2.03 12.97
CA VAL A 121 -0.60 -2.94 12.44
C VAL A 121 -0.62 -4.25 13.23
N LYS A 122 -0.62 -4.18 14.56
CA LYS A 122 -0.70 -5.35 15.43
C LYS A 122 -1.94 -6.21 15.16
N ALA A 123 -3.11 -5.57 15.00
CA ALA A 123 -4.35 -6.29 14.69
C ALA A 123 -4.30 -7.02 13.34
N VAL A 124 -3.70 -6.41 12.30
CA VAL A 124 -3.54 -7.02 10.98
C VAL A 124 -2.58 -8.21 11.03
N LEU A 125 -1.43 -8.06 11.69
CA LEU A 125 -0.44 -9.12 11.86
C LEU A 125 -0.99 -10.31 12.64
N ALA A 126 -1.80 -10.05 13.67
CA ALA A 126 -2.39 -11.09 14.53
C ALA A 126 -3.25 -12.11 13.78
N VAL A 127 -3.84 -11.73 12.65
CA VAL A 127 -4.64 -12.63 11.79
C VAL A 127 -3.86 -13.16 10.57
N GLY A 128 -2.56 -12.92 10.51
CA GLY A 128 -1.70 -13.35 9.38
C GLY A 128 -2.02 -12.63 8.08
N MET A 129 -2.41 -11.36 8.15
CA MET A 129 -2.48 -10.43 7.01
C MET A 129 -1.24 -9.53 7.01
N THR A 130 -0.93 -8.93 5.87
CA THR A 130 0.19 -8.00 5.73
C THR A 130 -0.31 -6.56 5.76
N PRO A 131 0.06 -5.73 6.76
CA PRO A 131 -0.27 -4.32 6.76
C PRO A 131 0.59 -3.55 5.76
N ILE A 132 -0.03 -2.62 5.00
CA ILE A 132 0.66 -1.59 4.24
C ILE A 132 0.63 -0.33 5.09
N VAL A 133 1.74 -0.06 5.75
CA VAL A 133 1.89 1.04 6.73
C VAL A 133 2.27 2.31 6.01
N CYS A 134 1.40 3.32 6.07
CA CYS A 134 1.66 4.61 5.45
C CYS A 134 2.37 5.57 6.40
N VAL A 135 3.46 6.15 5.91
CA VAL A 135 4.23 7.21 6.58
C VAL A 135 4.52 8.33 5.60
N GLY A 136 4.58 9.56 6.09
CA GLY A 136 4.88 10.71 5.23
C GLY A 136 4.66 12.04 5.92
N GLU A 137 5.35 13.04 5.40
CA GLU A 137 5.32 14.41 5.90
C GLU A 137 4.33 15.29 5.14
N THR A 138 3.81 16.29 5.82
CA THR A 138 3.03 17.39 5.24
C THR A 138 3.93 18.39 4.50
N LEU A 139 3.34 19.28 3.71
CA LEU A 139 4.09 20.36 3.05
C LEU A 139 4.82 21.25 4.06
N ALA A 140 4.17 21.63 5.15
CA ALA A 140 4.76 22.47 6.18
C ALA A 140 5.97 21.81 6.85
N GLU A 141 5.89 20.52 7.17
CA GLU A 141 7.01 19.75 7.73
C GLU A 141 8.17 19.65 6.73
N ARG A 142 7.87 19.47 5.44
CA ARG A 142 8.89 19.45 4.39
C ARG A 142 9.59 20.79 4.23
N GLU A 143 8.83 21.88 4.15
CA GLU A 143 9.38 23.24 4.00
C GLU A 143 10.26 23.66 5.19
N THR A 144 10.02 23.09 6.35
CA THR A 144 10.83 23.30 7.56
C THR A 144 11.94 22.26 7.74
N GLY A 145 12.16 21.37 6.74
CA GLY A 145 13.24 20.39 6.76
C GLY A 145 13.04 19.21 7.70
N GLN A 146 11.80 18.95 8.15
CA GLN A 146 11.46 17.91 9.14
C GLN A 146 11.10 16.55 8.51
N THR A 147 11.22 16.37 7.18
CA THR A 147 10.83 15.13 6.48
C THR A 147 11.37 13.88 7.17
N GLU A 148 12.69 13.82 7.42
CA GLU A 148 13.30 12.64 8.03
C GLU A 148 12.81 12.38 9.46
N GLU A 149 12.68 13.43 10.26
CA GLU A 149 12.19 13.33 11.64
C GLU A 149 10.78 12.76 11.67
N VAL A 150 9.90 13.26 10.81
CA VAL A 150 8.49 12.84 10.74
C VAL A 150 8.39 11.37 10.33
N VAL A 151 9.00 10.96 9.22
CA VAL A 151 8.88 9.57 8.73
C VAL A 151 9.54 8.58 9.71
N LYS A 152 10.65 8.97 10.33
CA LYS A 152 11.33 8.16 11.36
C LYS A 152 10.47 8.00 12.61
N ARG A 153 9.83 9.07 13.08
CA ARG A 153 8.94 9.04 14.25
C ARG A 153 7.74 8.11 13.99
N GLN A 154 7.09 8.26 12.84
CA GLN A 154 5.94 7.44 12.46
C GLN A 154 6.30 5.95 12.37
N LEU A 155 7.42 5.61 11.74
CA LEU A 155 7.89 4.23 11.65
C LEU A 155 8.35 3.69 13.02
N ALA A 156 9.00 4.52 13.84
CA ALA A 156 9.46 4.12 15.18
C ALA A 156 8.30 3.67 16.09
N ALA A 157 7.12 4.31 16.00
CA ALA A 157 5.93 3.89 16.76
C ALA A 157 5.50 2.47 16.37
N VAL A 158 5.55 2.14 15.08
CA VAL A 158 5.21 0.80 14.57
C VAL A 158 6.26 -0.23 15.04
N ILE A 159 7.54 0.09 14.92
CA ILE A 159 8.64 -0.78 15.36
C ILE A 159 8.55 -1.05 16.86
N HIS A 160 8.25 -0.03 17.66
CA HIS A 160 8.16 -0.17 19.12
C HIS A 160 7.10 -1.20 19.56
N VAL A 161 5.93 -1.17 18.92
CA VAL A 161 4.81 -2.06 19.25
C VAL A 161 4.97 -3.45 18.60
N ASN A 162 5.52 -3.52 17.39
CA ASN A 162 5.49 -4.72 16.55
C ASN A 162 6.89 -5.27 16.20
N GLY A 163 7.95 -4.90 16.93
CA GLY A 163 9.35 -5.15 16.57
C GLY A 163 9.68 -6.60 16.21
N HIS A 164 9.07 -7.58 16.88
CA HIS A 164 9.28 -9.00 16.61
C HIS A 164 8.65 -9.49 15.28
N CYS A 165 7.66 -8.75 14.75
CA CYS A 165 6.99 -9.04 13.48
C CYS A 165 7.22 -7.94 12.43
N ILE A 166 8.17 -7.04 12.64
CA ILE A 166 8.39 -5.90 11.74
C ILE A 166 8.77 -6.32 10.31
N SER A 167 9.33 -7.50 10.12
CA SER A 167 9.64 -8.05 8.80
C SER A 167 8.42 -8.48 7.98
N GLU A 168 7.23 -8.53 8.59
CA GLU A 168 5.99 -8.97 7.95
C GLU A 168 5.14 -7.81 7.40
N ILE A 169 5.61 -6.58 7.52
CA ILE A 169 4.92 -5.40 6.99
C ILE A 169 5.37 -5.06 5.57
N VAL A 170 4.56 -4.24 4.92
CA VAL A 170 4.94 -3.40 3.78
C VAL A 170 4.88 -1.95 4.25
N LEU A 171 5.87 -1.15 3.91
CA LEU A 171 5.90 0.28 4.19
C LEU A 171 5.51 1.07 2.94
N ALA A 172 4.76 2.16 3.07
CA ALA A 172 4.44 3.07 1.99
C ALA A 172 4.83 4.50 2.38
N TYR A 173 5.73 5.11 1.62
CA TYR A 173 6.07 6.53 1.80
C TYR A 173 5.12 7.40 0.99
N GLU A 174 4.37 8.22 1.68
CA GLU A 174 3.41 9.17 1.13
C GLU A 174 3.92 10.61 1.31
N PRO A 175 4.57 11.23 0.31
CA PRO A 175 4.78 12.68 0.35
C PRO A 175 3.42 13.38 0.28
N VAL A 176 2.82 13.71 1.45
CA VAL A 176 1.42 14.17 1.55
C VAL A 176 1.17 15.40 0.66
N TRP A 177 2.18 16.26 0.51
CA TRP A 177 2.17 17.45 -0.36
C TRP A 177 2.06 17.12 -1.86
N ALA A 178 2.36 15.87 -2.26
CA ALA A 178 2.28 15.40 -3.64
C ALA A 178 1.02 14.55 -3.93
N ILE A 179 0.16 14.29 -2.92
CA ILE A 179 -1.03 13.46 -3.10
C ILE A 179 -2.19 14.32 -3.60
N GLY A 180 -2.71 14.03 -4.81
CA GLY A 180 -3.87 14.72 -5.37
C GLY A 180 -3.65 16.18 -5.78
N THR A 181 -2.43 16.70 -5.70
CA THR A 181 -2.10 18.10 -6.00
C THR A 181 -1.57 18.31 -7.41
N GLY A 182 -1.32 17.24 -8.16
CA GLY A 182 -0.61 17.29 -9.45
C GLY A 182 0.91 17.47 -9.33
N LYS A 183 1.43 17.68 -8.12
CA LYS A 183 2.87 17.67 -7.85
C LYS A 183 3.35 16.23 -7.68
N THR A 184 4.60 15.97 -8.04
CA THR A 184 5.26 14.68 -7.82
C THR A 184 6.63 14.92 -7.20
N ALA A 185 7.03 14.08 -6.27
CA ALA A 185 8.43 14.05 -5.86
C ALA A 185 9.28 13.60 -7.06
N THR A 186 10.45 14.18 -7.23
CA THR A 186 11.42 13.64 -8.19
C THR A 186 11.85 12.25 -7.76
N PRO A 187 12.31 11.38 -8.68
CA PRO A 187 12.82 10.06 -8.31
C PRO A 187 13.93 10.10 -7.27
N LEU A 188 14.80 11.11 -7.30
CA LEU A 188 15.88 11.28 -6.34
C LEU A 188 15.37 11.71 -4.96
N GLU A 189 14.37 12.59 -4.89
CA GLU A 189 13.74 12.96 -3.61
C GLU A 189 13.04 11.77 -2.98
N ALA A 190 12.29 10.99 -3.77
CA ALA A 190 11.65 9.75 -3.30
C ALA A 190 12.70 8.77 -2.80
N GLN A 191 13.76 8.51 -3.58
CA GLN A 191 14.85 7.62 -3.22
C GLN A 191 15.53 8.04 -1.91
N SER A 192 15.77 9.33 -1.72
CA SER A 192 16.40 9.83 -0.48
C SER A 192 15.60 9.44 0.77
N VAL A 193 14.28 9.63 0.77
CA VAL A 193 13.44 9.26 1.90
C VAL A 193 13.32 7.73 2.05
N HIS A 194 13.21 6.99 0.94
CA HIS A 194 13.20 5.53 0.98
C HIS A 194 14.50 4.98 1.58
N ALA A 195 15.66 5.55 1.27
CA ALA A 195 16.94 5.15 1.86
C ALA A 195 16.98 5.38 3.38
N VAL A 196 16.42 6.50 3.86
CA VAL A 196 16.29 6.78 5.31
C VAL A 196 15.43 5.72 6.00
N LEU A 197 14.27 5.38 5.42
CA LEU A 197 13.38 4.35 5.94
C LEU A 197 14.03 2.96 5.92
N ARG A 198 14.75 2.63 4.83
CA ARG A 198 15.51 1.37 4.73
C ARG A 198 16.59 1.27 5.81
N ALA A 199 17.32 2.35 6.07
CA ALA A 199 18.33 2.38 7.13
C ALA A 199 17.70 2.19 8.53
N GLN A 200 16.54 2.78 8.79
CA GLN A 200 15.83 2.58 10.06
C GLN A 200 15.33 1.14 10.22
N LEU A 201 14.81 0.51 9.16
CA LEU A 201 14.43 -0.90 9.18
C LEU A 201 15.64 -1.81 9.39
N ALA A 202 16.79 -1.51 8.79
CA ALA A 202 18.03 -2.25 8.98
C ALA A 202 18.54 -2.20 10.43
N ALA A 203 18.29 -1.10 11.13
CA ALA A 203 18.59 -0.99 12.55
C ALA A 203 17.61 -1.78 13.44
N ALA A 204 16.41 -2.08 12.95
CA ALA A 204 15.35 -2.75 13.70
C ALA A 204 15.33 -4.29 13.49
N THR A 205 15.75 -4.79 12.31
CA THR A 205 15.68 -6.21 11.99
C THR A 205 16.75 -6.62 10.97
N SER A 206 17.26 -7.85 11.10
CA SER A 206 18.17 -8.46 10.11
C SER A 206 17.47 -8.82 8.78
N HIS A 207 16.14 -8.82 8.74
CA HIS A 207 15.33 -9.13 7.57
C HIS A 207 14.84 -7.88 6.82
N PHE A 208 15.49 -6.75 7.02
CA PHE A 208 15.11 -5.45 6.44
C PHE A 208 15.05 -5.45 4.90
N ASP A 209 15.84 -6.29 4.26
CA ASP A 209 15.92 -6.46 2.82
C ASP A 209 14.70 -7.20 2.22
N THR A 210 13.89 -7.86 3.05
CA THR A 210 12.63 -8.49 2.63
C THR A 210 11.41 -7.58 2.78
N ILE A 211 11.55 -6.45 3.49
CA ILE A 211 10.48 -5.48 3.73
C ILE A 211 10.36 -4.56 2.51
N LYS A 212 9.23 -4.61 1.83
CA LYS A 212 8.98 -3.75 0.67
C LYS A 212 8.67 -2.32 1.12
N ILE A 213 9.31 -1.33 0.48
CA ILE A 213 9.01 0.09 0.67
C ILE A 213 8.40 0.63 -0.63
N LEU A 214 7.13 0.98 -0.60
CA LEU A 214 6.35 1.46 -1.73
C LEU A 214 6.42 2.99 -1.80
N TYR A 215 6.46 3.54 -3.00
CA TYR A 215 6.20 4.96 -3.22
C TYR A 215 4.69 5.21 -3.29
N GLY A 216 4.16 6.02 -2.37
CA GLY A 216 2.74 6.34 -2.23
C GLY A 216 2.36 7.74 -2.73
N GLY A 217 3.29 8.47 -3.34
CA GLY A 217 2.98 9.72 -4.03
C GLY A 217 2.33 9.50 -5.40
N SER A 218 2.26 10.56 -6.21
CA SER A 218 1.65 10.51 -7.53
C SER A 218 2.50 9.70 -8.51
N MET A 219 2.25 8.39 -8.57
CA MET A 219 2.80 7.49 -9.61
C MET A 219 1.78 7.29 -10.73
N ASN A 220 2.23 7.35 -11.97
CA ASN A 220 1.43 7.18 -13.17
C ASN A 220 2.22 6.45 -14.26
N ALA A 221 1.59 6.17 -15.41
CA ALA A 221 2.21 5.45 -16.52
C ALA A 221 3.51 6.11 -17.04
N ALA A 222 3.61 7.44 -16.98
CA ALA A 222 4.76 8.17 -17.53
C ALA A 222 5.99 8.15 -16.61
N ASN A 223 5.82 8.11 -15.27
CA ASN A 223 6.91 8.19 -14.31
C ASN A 223 7.21 6.86 -13.59
N ALA A 224 6.38 5.84 -13.77
CA ALA A 224 6.52 4.56 -13.07
C ALA A 224 7.90 3.92 -13.27
N SER A 225 8.40 3.84 -14.50
CA SER A 225 9.68 3.20 -14.79
C SER A 225 10.85 3.89 -14.10
N THR A 226 10.88 5.23 -14.06
CA THR A 226 11.96 5.99 -13.40
C THR A 226 11.92 5.90 -11.89
N LEU A 227 10.71 5.86 -11.30
CA LEU A 227 10.53 5.66 -9.86
C LEU A 227 10.89 4.23 -9.45
N LEU A 228 10.36 3.23 -10.15
CA LEU A 228 10.60 1.81 -9.86
C LEU A 228 12.04 1.35 -10.17
N GLY A 229 12.78 2.14 -10.93
CA GLY A 229 14.22 1.94 -11.16
C GLY A 229 15.11 2.42 -10.02
N GLN A 230 14.58 3.09 -8.99
CA GLN A 230 15.35 3.51 -7.83
C GLN A 230 15.64 2.33 -6.90
N ARG A 231 16.79 2.39 -6.23
CA ARG A 231 17.33 1.26 -5.45
C ARG A 231 16.41 0.79 -4.31
N ASP A 232 15.81 1.73 -3.59
CA ASP A 232 15.03 1.43 -2.38
C ASP A 232 13.52 1.55 -2.60
N ILE A 233 13.07 1.67 -3.86
CA ILE A 233 11.64 1.70 -4.22
C ILE A 233 11.23 0.31 -4.72
N ASP A 234 10.54 -0.44 -3.87
CA ASP A 234 10.14 -1.82 -4.11
C ASP A 234 8.72 -1.94 -4.70
N GLY A 235 8.15 -0.85 -5.16
CA GLY A 235 6.82 -0.84 -5.74
C GLY A 235 6.09 0.49 -5.56
N GLY A 236 4.76 0.45 -5.68
CA GLY A 236 3.93 1.63 -5.57
C GLY A 236 2.59 1.38 -4.88
N LEU A 237 2.14 2.36 -4.09
CA LEU A 237 0.76 2.46 -3.61
C LEU A 237 0.04 3.47 -4.51
N ILE A 238 -0.80 2.97 -5.42
CA ILE A 238 -1.31 3.71 -6.56
C ILE A 238 -2.73 4.19 -6.30
N GLY A 239 -2.96 5.49 -6.31
CA GLY A 239 -4.29 6.08 -6.18
C GLY A 239 -5.06 6.12 -7.52
N GLY A 240 -5.35 7.29 -8.05
CA GLY A 240 -6.21 7.51 -9.22
C GLY A 240 -5.83 6.72 -10.47
N ALA A 241 -4.55 6.45 -10.72
CA ALA A 241 -4.12 5.62 -11.85
C ALA A 241 -4.58 4.16 -11.73
N SER A 242 -4.85 3.66 -10.52
CA SER A 242 -5.39 2.30 -10.32
C SER A 242 -6.87 2.15 -10.71
N LEU A 243 -7.56 3.26 -10.97
CA LEU A 243 -8.96 3.30 -11.44
C LEU A 243 -9.08 3.27 -12.97
N LYS A 244 -7.95 3.23 -13.68
CA LYS A 244 -7.89 3.14 -15.15
C LYS A 244 -7.05 1.94 -15.55
N ALA A 245 -7.67 0.95 -16.18
CA ALA A 245 -7.00 -0.32 -16.50
C ALA A 245 -5.71 -0.11 -17.30
N THR A 246 -5.74 0.76 -18.33
CA THR A 246 -4.56 1.04 -19.18
C THR A 246 -3.40 1.62 -18.39
N ASP A 247 -3.66 2.60 -17.49
CA ASP A 247 -2.63 3.23 -16.69
C ASP A 247 -2.05 2.23 -15.68
N PHE A 248 -2.93 1.48 -15.01
CA PHE A 248 -2.52 0.50 -13.99
C PHE A 248 -1.74 -0.66 -14.59
N LEU A 249 -2.16 -1.18 -15.74
CA LEU A 249 -1.42 -2.21 -16.50
C LEU A 249 -0.03 -1.72 -16.94
N THR A 250 0.08 -0.46 -17.35
CA THR A 250 1.38 0.14 -17.72
C THR A 250 2.31 0.23 -16.50
N ILE A 251 1.79 0.60 -15.34
CA ILE A 251 2.58 0.63 -14.08
C ILE A 251 3.01 -0.79 -13.68
N ILE A 252 2.12 -1.78 -13.79
CA ILE A 252 2.44 -3.19 -13.52
C ILE A 252 3.54 -3.68 -14.48
N ALA A 253 3.43 -3.35 -15.77
CA ALA A 253 4.44 -3.72 -16.76
C ALA A 253 5.82 -3.10 -16.44
N ALA A 254 5.86 -1.84 -16.00
CA ALA A 254 7.09 -1.18 -15.55
C ALA A 254 7.71 -1.85 -14.30
N ALA A 255 6.92 -2.47 -13.46
CA ALA A 255 7.39 -3.21 -12.28
C ALA A 255 7.94 -4.61 -12.62
N GLN A 256 7.63 -5.14 -13.80
CA GLN A 256 8.12 -6.44 -14.30
C GLN A 256 9.51 -6.36 -14.93
N ALA A 257 9.92 -5.18 -15.37
CA ALA A 257 11.23 -4.92 -15.95
C ALA A 257 12.31 -4.90 -14.86
#